data_9869068a5002860e1c32623369eb3719
#
_entry.id   9869068a5002860e1c32623369eb3719
#
_cell.length_a   1.000
_cell.length_b   1.000
_cell.length_c   1.000
_cell.angle_alpha   90.00
_cell.angle_beta   90.00
_cell.angle_gamma   90.00
#
_symmetry.space_group_name_H-M   'P 1'
#
loop_
_entity.id
_entity.type
_entity.pdbx_description
1 polymer ?
#
loop_
_entity_poly.entity_id
_entity_poly.type
_entity_poly.pdbx_seq_one_letter_code
_entity_poly.pdbx_strand_id
1 'polypeptide(L)'
;RKVWCASSTHNTEENFIGLVHKKLKTKYNNLLTIIIPRHINRIYEIENQLKQLGLKTHLHEPNKKISDETDIYLVNAYGQTKSFFAISKNVFLGGSLINHGGQNPLEAARYGCNILHGPNISNFDEIYKFLNSQKISFKVQKQSGMLKILNKLLSSKKNNKKDIRNKIYSKGKKV
;
A
#
# COMPACT_ATOMS: atom_id res chain seq x y z
N ARG A 1 3.44 -14.69 -7.52
CA ARG A 1 3.23 -13.33 -7.99
C ARG A 1 3.64 -12.33 -6.92
N LYS A 2 4.39 -11.29 -7.26
CA LYS A 2 4.72 -10.23 -6.32
C LYS A 2 3.52 -9.30 -6.15
N VAL A 3 3.17 -9.00 -4.89
CA VAL A 3 1.98 -8.20 -4.54
C VAL A 3 2.36 -7.14 -3.52
N TRP A 4 1.84 -5.94 -3.70
CA TRP A 4 1.84 -4.89 -2.68
C TRP A 4 0.54 -4.09 -2.73
N CYS A 5 0.25 -3.36 -1.67
CA CYS A 5 -1.04 -2.71 -1.51
C CYS A 5 -0.87 -1.21 -1.26
N ALA A 6 -1.73 -0.40 -1.87
CA ALA A 6 -1.92 1.01 -1.56
C ALA A 6 -3.33 1.18 -1.00
N SER A 7 -3.44 1.50 0.28
CA SER A 7 -4.71 1.57 1.01
C SER A 7 -5.08 3.00 1.38
N SER A 8 -6.38 3.27 1.40
CA SER A 8 -6.95 4.57 1.76
C SER A 8 -6.43 5.71 0.88
N THR A 9 -6.27 5.43 -0.40
CA THR A 9 -5.74 6.40 -1.36
C THR A 9 -6.73 7.54 -1.64
N HIS A 10 -6.18 8.71 -1.90
CA HIS A 10 -6.91 9.92 -2.23
C HIS A 10 -6.59 10.40 -3.65
N ASN A 11 -7.33 11.39 -4.12
CA ASN A 11 -7.10 11.97 -5.43
C ASN A 11 -5.61 12.37 -5.60
N THR A 12 -5.06 12.14 -6.78
CA THR A 12 -3.66 12.26 -7.17
C THR A 12 -2.75 11.13 -6.71
N GLU A 13 -3.02 10.49 -5.57
CA GLU A 13 -2.20 9.38 -5.08
C GLU A 13 -2.33 8.14 -5.97
N GLU A 14 -3.51 7.85 -6.49
CA GLU A 14 -3.71 6.68 -7.36
C GLU A 14 -2.90 6.79 -8.66
N ASN A 15 -2.85 7.98 -9.24
CA ASN A 15 -2.01 8.23 -10.42
C ASN A 15 -0.52 8.04 -10.11
N PHE A 16 -0.08 8.57 -8.97
CA PHE A 16 1.29 8.37 -8.47
C PHE A 16 1.62 6.88 -8.31
N ILE A 17 0.73 6.12 -7.69
CA ILE A 17 0.88 4.67 -7.51
C ILE A 17 0.93 3.94 -8.87
N GLY A 18 0.07 4.33 -9.81
CA GLY A 18 0.07 3.76 -11.17
C GLY A 18 1.40 3.98 -11.90
N LEU A 19 1.97 5.16 -11.80
CA LEU A 19 3.27 5.47 -12.39
C LEU A 19 4.41 4.67 -11.74
N VAL A 20 4.36 4.51 -10.42
CA VAL A 20 5.30 3.65 -9.69
C VAL A 20 5.18 2.20 -10.15
N HIS A 21 3.95 1.69 -10.27
CA HIS A 21 3.70 0.34 -10.79
C HIS A 21 4.33 0.12 -12.17
N LYS A 22 4.11 1.05 -13.11
CA LYS A 22 4.68 0.95 -14.46
C LYS A 22 6.20 0.77 -14.44
N LYS A 23 6.89 1.55 -13.60
CA LYS A 23 8.35 1.47 -13.47
C LYS A 23 8.80 0.17 -12.80
N LEU A 24 8.10 -0.27 -11.76
CA LEU A 24 8.39 -1.55 -11.08
C LEU A 24 8.17 -2.75 -11.99
N LYS A 25 7.17 -2.69 -12.87
CA LYS A 25 6.84 -3.78 -13.79
C LYS A 25 7.96 -4.08 -14.78
N THR A 26 8.81 -3.12 -15.10
CA THR A 26 9.98 -3.36 -15.96
C THR A 26 10.96 -4.36 -15.33
N LYS A 27 10.98 -4.44 -14.00
CA LYS A 27 11.82 -5.38 -13.24
C LYS A 27 11.05 -6.63 -12.78
N TYR A 28 9.77 -6.48 -12.45
CA TYR A 28 8.92 -7.54 -11.89
C TYR A 28 7.74 -7.80 -12.82
N ASN A 29 7.90 -8.67 -13.81
CA ASN A 29 6.89 -8.95 -14.85
C ASN A 29 5.54 -9.40 -14.27
N ASN A 30 5.57 -10.09 -13.13
CA ASN A 30 4.39 -10.64 -12.46
C ASN A 30 3.90 -9.78 -11.28
N LEU A 31 4.21 -8.49 -11.29
CA LEU A 31 3.78 -7.57 -10.23
C LEU A 31 2.27 -7.32 -10.28
N LEU A 32 1.64 -7.31 -9.13
CA LEU A 32 0.25 -6.87 -8.92
C LEU A 32 0.23 -5.79 -7.85
N THR A 33 -0.38 -4.67 -8.13
CA THR A 33 -0.66 -3.63 -7.13
C THR A 33 -2.15 -3.63 -6.79
N ILE A 34 -2.45 -3.75 -5.50
CA ILE A 34 -3.81 -3.63 -4.98
C ILE A 34 -4.02 -2.17 -4.59
N ILE A 35 -5.08 -1.55 -5.08
CA ILE A 35 -5.47 -0.18 -4.68
C ILE A 35 -6.83 -0.23 -3.99
N ILE A 36 -6.87 0.28 -2.76
CA ILE A 36 -8.09 0.40 -1.95
C ILE A 36 -8.35 1.91 -1.74
N PRO A 37 -9.20 2.54 -2.56
CA PRO A 37 -9.48 3.96 -2.40
C PRO A 37 -10.20 4.26 -1.08
N ARG A 38 -9.92 5.43 -0.52
CA ARG A 38 -10.65 5.92 0.67
C ARG A 38 -12.13 6.16 0.36
N HIS A 39 -12.42 6.64 -0.86
CA HIS A 39 -13.76 6.95 -1.33
C HIS A 39 -14.10 6.12 -2.56
N ILE A 40 -14.90 5.07 -2.38
CA ILE A 40 -15.25 4.12 -3.44
C ILE A 40 -16.15 4.72 -4.53
N ASN A 41 -16.82 5.83 -4.26
CA ASN A 41 -17.61 6.56 -5.28
C ASN A 41 -16.73 7.11 -6.42
N ARG A 42 -15.41 7.18 -6.22
CA ARG A 42 -14.44 7.59 -7.25
C ARG A 42 -13.89 6.44 -8.09
N ILE A 43 -14.41 5.23 -7.90
CA ILE A 43 -13.79 4.02 -8.46
C ILE A 43 -13.67 4.06 -9.99
N TYR A 44 -14.69 4.52 -10.70
CA TYR A 44 -14.66 4.59 -12.16
C TYR A 44 -13.73 5.68 -12.69
N GLU A 45 -13.63 6.80 -11.99
CA GLU A 45 -12.66 7.86 -12.28
C GLU A 45 -11.22 7.32 -12.14
N ILE A 46 -10.95 6.62 -11.04
CA ILE A 46 -9.64 6.01 -10.75
C ILE A 46 -9.30 4.97 -11.81
N GLU A 47 -10.23 4.08 -12.11
CA GLU A 47 -10.06 3.06 -13.15
C GLU A 47 -9.70 3.68 -14.50
N ASN A 48 -10.42 4.74 -14.89
CA ASN A 48 -10.17 5.44 -16.14
C ASN A 48 -8.78 6.09 -16.19
N GLN A 49 -8.38 6.75 -15.10
CA GLN A 49 -7.04 7.33 -14.99
C GLN A 49 -5.93 6.27 -15.14
N LEU A 50 -6.10 5.12 -14.49
CA LEU A 50 -5.14 4.02 -14.57
C LEU A 50 -5.07 3.42 -15.98
N LYS A 51 -6.21 3.26 -16.65
CA LYS A 51 -6.28 2.81 -18.05
C LYS A 51 -5.60 3.79 -19.01
N GLN A 52 -5.72 5.09 -18.75
CA GLN A 52 -5.01 6.12 -19.53
C GLN A 52 -3.49 6.02 -19.39
N LEU A 53 -2.99 5.48 -18.27
CA LEU A 53 -1.58 5.16 -18.10
C LEU A 53 -1.15 3.88 -18.83
N GLY A 54 -2.08 3.17 -19.48
CA GLY A 54 -1.83 1.90 -20.15
C GLY A 54 -1.83 0.70 -19.21
N LEU A 55 -2.42 0.83 -18.01
CA LEU A 55 -2.48 -0.24 -17.01
C LEU A 55 -3.76 -1.06 -17.18
N LYS A 56 -3.62 -2.38 -17.04
CA LYS A 56 -4.75 -3.32 -17.04
C LYS A 56 -5.32 -3.42 -15.63
N THR A 57 -6.57 -3.03 -15.48
CA THR A 57 -7.27 -3.02 -14.20
C THR A 57 -8.24 -4.18 -14.06
N HIS A 58 -8.47 -4.62 -12.83
CA HIS A 58 -9.49 -5.60 -12.48
C HIS A 58 -10.24 -5.08 -11.23
N LEU A 59 -11.54 -4.86 -11.37
CA LEU A 59 -12.38 -4.48 -10.23
C LEU A 59 -12.59 -5.69 -9.31
N HIS A 60 -12.60 -5.43 -8.01
CA HIS A 60 -12.78 -6.48 -7.00
C HIS A 60 -14.10 -7.24 -7.22
N GLU A 61 -13.98 -8.50 -7.55
CA GLU A 61 -15.10 -9.47 -7.63
C GLU A 61 -14.69 -10.71 -6.85
N PRO A 62 -15.32 -11.00 -5.70
CA PRO A 62 -15.04 -12.22 -4.96
C PRO A 62 -15.29 -13.46 -5.84
N ASN A 63 -14.41 -14.44 -5.71
CA ASN A 63 -14.48 -15.74 -6.42
C ASN A 63 -14.23 -15.68 -7.94
N LYS A 64 -13.81 -14.55 -8.48
CA LYS A 64 -13.41 -14.45 -9.89
C LYS A 64 -11.88 -14.51 -10.01
N LYS A 65 -11.40 -15.36 -10.91
CA LYS A 65 -9.98 -15.49 -11.17
C LYS A 65 -9.43 -14.21 -11.81
N ILE A 66 -8.32 -13.71 -11.28
CA ILE A 66 -7.61 -12.54 -11.81
C ILE A 66 -6.66 -13.02 -12.92
N SER A 67 -6.68 -12.32 -14.06
CA SER A 67 -5.74 -12.58 -15.16
C SER A 67 -4.29 -12.30 -14.73
N ASP A 68 -3.35 -13.11 -15.20
CA ASP A 68 -1.93 -12.90 -14.98
C ASP A 68 -1.41 -11.58 -15.58
N GLU A 69 -2.14 -11.03 -16.55
CA GLU A 69 -1.84 -9.74 -17.17
C GLU A 69 -2.37 -8.53 -16.39
N THR A 70 -3.17 -8.73 -15.34
CA THR A 70 -3.70 -7.63 -14.55
C THR A 70 -2.57 -6.90 -13.82
N ASP A 71 -2.53 -5.59 -13.97
CA ASP A 71 -1.58 -4.71 -13.30
C ASP A 71 -2.10 -4.24 -11.95
N ILE A 72 -3.33 -3.76 -11.93
CA ILE A 72 -3.97 -3.14 -10.76
C ILE A 72 -5.24 -3.91 -10.40
N TYR A 73 -5.31 -4.37 -9.18
CA TYR A 73 -6.53 -4.88 -8.57
C TYR A 73 -7.18 -3.76 -7.77
N LEU A 74 -8.32 -3.29 -8.24
CA LEU A 74 -8.98 -2.10 -7.72
C LEU A 74 -10.17 -2.48 -6.85
N VAL A 75 -10.11 -2.15 -5.56
CA VAL A 75 -11.10 -2.57 -4.56
C VAL A 75 -12.22 -1.52 -4.47
N ASN A 76 -13.42 -1.92 -4.86
CA ASN A 76 -14.63 -1.08 -4.87
C ASN A 76 -15.63 -1.43 -3.75
N ALA A 77 -15.12 -1.91 -2.62
CA ALA A 77 -15.95 -2.31 -1.49
C ALA A 77 -15.33 -1.84 -0.16
N TYR A 78 -16.17 -1.44 0.78
CA TYR A 78 -15.74 -1.13 2.15
C TYR A 78 -15.50 -2.40 2.97
N GLY A 79 -14.71 -2.28 4.05
CA GLY A 79 -14.51 -3.35 5.02
C GLY A 79 -13.57 -4.47 4.56
N GLN A 80 -12.84 -4.29 3.45
CA GLN A 80 -11.97 -5.32 2.87
C GLN A 80 -10.49 -5.17 3.21
N THR A 81 -10.09 -4.10 3.91
CA THR A 81 -8.68 -3.79 4.16
C THR A 81 -7.93 -4.91 4.88
N LYS A 82 -8.55 -5.53 5.88
CA LYS A 82 -7.93 -6.60 6.68
C LYS A 82 -7.51 -7.79 5.82
N SER A 83 -8.37 -8.21 4.91
CA SER A 83 -8.09 -9.33 3.99
C SER A 83 -6.87 -9.03 3.11
N PHE A 84 -6.75 -7.81 2.62
CA PHE A 84 -5.64 -7.40 1.76
C PHE A 84 -4.36 -7.18 2.56
N PHE A 85 -4.43 -6.70 3.80
CA PHE A 85 -3.27 -6.61 4.68
C PHE A 85 -2.72 -7.99 5.05
N ALA A 86 -3.60 -8.98 5.21
CA ALA A 86 -3.19 -10.35 5.52
C ALA A 86 -2.31 -10.96 4.43
N ILE A 87 -2.58 -10.66 3.16
CA ILE A 87 -1.84 -11.20 2.01
C ILE A 87 -0.69 -10.30 1.53
N SER A 88 -0.63 -9.06 1.99
CA SER A 88 0.39 -8.08 1.58
C SER A 88 1.50 -8.00 2.59
N LYS A 89 2.75 -7.95 2.13
CA LYS A 89 3.91 -7.67 2.99
C LYS A 89 4.19 -6.17 3.11
N ASN A 90 3.81 -5.40 2.10
CA ASN A 90 4.13 -3.98 1.99
C ASN A 90 2.87 -3.20 1.66
N VAL A 91 2.60 -2.17 2.43
CA VAL A 91 1.39 -1.34 2.30
C VAL A 91 1.78 0.13 2.30
N PHE A 92 1.36 0.85 1.26
CA PHE A 92 1.34 2.31 1.26
C PHE A 92 0.03 2.79 1.86
N LEU A 93 0.09 3.73 2.79
CA LEU A 93 -1.10 4.35 3.39
C LEU A 93 -1.30 5.75 2.81
N GLY A 94 -2.46 5.95 2.20
CA GLY A 94 -2.85 7.19 1.53
C GLY A 94 -3.24 8.31 2.49
N GLY A 95 -3.62 9.46 1.90
CA GLY A 95 -3.85 10.69 2.64
C GLY A 95 -2.57 11.27 3.22
N SER A 96 -1.41 10.81 2.76
CA SER A 96 -0.10 11.14 3.30
C SER A 96 0.82 11.84 2.31
N LEU A 97 0.62 11.66 1.00
CA LEU A 97 1.27 12.46 -0.05
C LEU A 97 0.54 13.79 -0.29
N ILE A 98 -0.71 13.87 0.10
CA ILE A 98 -1.52 15.09 0.07
C ILE A 98 -1.64 15.66 1.48
N ASN A 99 -2.13 16.89 1.60
CA ASN A 99 -2.30 17.56 2.90
C ASN A 99 -3.59 17.12 3.59
N HIS A 100 -3.63 15.87 4.05
CA HIS A 100 -4.77 15.27 4.78
C HIS A 100 -4.43 14.84 6.21
N GLY A 101 -3.15 14.63 6.52
CA GLY A 101 -2.70 14.23 7.87
C GLY A 101 -2.48 12.73 8.06
N GLY A 102 -2.64 11.94 7.00
CA GLY A 102 -2.36 10.51 7.00
C GLY A 102 -3.48 9.63 7.56
N GLN A 103 -3.25 8.34 7.55
CA GLN A 103 -4.14 7.30 8.08
C GLN A 103 -3.45 6.54 9.22
N ASN A 104 -4.25 5.94 10.11
CA ASN A 104 -3.72 5.16 11.23
C ASN A 104 -2.98 3.91 10.70
N PRO A 105 -1.67 3.79 10.97
CA PRO A 105 -0.89 2.66 10.45
C PRO A 105 -1.00 1.39 11.29
N LEU A 106 -1.62 1.43 12.47
CA LEU A 106 -1.61 0.30 13.40
C LEU A 106 -2.30 -0.93 12.86
N GLU A 107 -3.38 -0.79 12.11
CA GLU A 107 -4.07 -1.95 11.57
C GLU A 107 -3.16 -2.74 10.63
N ALA A 108 -2.55 -2.09 9.64
CA ALA A 108 -1.62 -2.74 8.73
C ALA A 108 -0.39 -3.31 9.46
N ALA A 109 0.14 -2.59 10.44
CA ALA A 109 1.27 -3.05 11.25
C ALA A 109 0.91 -4.29 12.09
N ARG A 110 -0.30 -4.38 12.61
CA ARG A 110 -0.81 -5.57 13.33
C ARG A 110 -0.89 -6.80 12.42
N TYR A 111 -1.08 -6.61 11.13
CA TYR A 111 -1.01 -7.69 10.13
C TYR A 111 0.42 -8.00 9.70
N GLY A 112 1.41 -7.32 10.26
CA GLY A 112 2.83 -7.56 9.98
C GLY A 112 3.32 -6.93 8.68
N CYS A 113 2.65 -5.87 8.21
CA CYS A 113 3.05 -5.18 6.99
C CYS A 113 4.13 -4.13 7.26
N ASN A 114 5.08 -3.99 6.34
CA ASN A 114 5.87 -2.77 6.22
C ASN A 114 4.97 -1.64 5.74
N ILE A 115 5.15 -0.45 6.28
CA ILE A 115 4.32 0.72 5.99
C ILE A 115 5.13 1.74 5.19
N LEU A 116 4.62 2.12 4.00
CA LEU A 116 5.12 3.27 3.27
C LEU A 116 4.12 4.41 3.44
N HIS A 117 4.60 5.61 3.60
CA HIS A 117 3.74 6.79 3.78
C HIS A 117 4.42 8.05 3.23
N GLY A 118 3.60 9.05 2.88
CA GLY A 118 4.07 10.38 2.51
C GLY A 118 4.48 11.20 3.74
N PRO A 119 4.87 12.47 3.54
CA PRO A 119 5.30 13.35 4.63
C PRO A 119 4.17 13.86 5.52
N ASN A 120 2.92 13.81 5.08
CA ASN A 120 1.77 14.38 5.79
C ASN A 120 1.13 13.33 6.69
N ILE A 121 1.61 13.22 7.93
CA ILE A 121 1.19 12.23 8.92
C ILE A 121 0.85 12.86 10.28
N SER A 122 0.53 14.15 10.31
CA SER A 122 0.36 14.93 11.54
C SER A 122 -0.70 14.36 12.49
N ASN A 123 -1.71 13.65 11.96
CA ASN A 123 -2.74 13.01 12.80
C ASN A 123 -2.22 11.81 13.60
N PHE A 124 -1.06 11.26 13.23
CA PHE A 124 -0.52 10.01 13.80
C PHE A 124 0.99 10.06 14.05
N ASP A 125 1.53 11.24 14.32
CA ASP A 125 2.97 11.50 14.47
C ASP A 125 3.65 10.54 15.46
N GLU A 126 3.08 10.36 16.65
CA GLU A 126 3.66 9.52 17.69
C GLU A 126 3.74 8.05 17.26
N ILE A 127 2.70 7.56 16.59
CA ILE A 127 2.65 6.18 16.11
C ILE A 127 3.72 5.97 15.03
N TYR A 128 3.85 6.91 14.09
CA TYR A 128 4.84 6.82 13.03
C TYR A 128 6.28 6.94 13.57
N LYS A 129 6.52 7.77 14.58
CA LYS A 129 7.82 7.82 15.26
C LYS A 129 8.21 6.46 15.83
N PHE A 130 7.28 5.80 16.48
CA PHE A 130 7.52 4.45 17.01
C PHE A 130 7.80 3.45 15.87
N LEU A 131 6.96 3.41 14.84
CA LEU A 131 7.14 2.48 13.72
C LEU A 131 8.45 2.72 12.98
N ASN A 132 8.85 3.98 12.82
CA ASN A 132 10.12 4.33 12.20
C ASN A 132 11.31 3.86 13.05
N SER A 133 11.25 4.04 14.37
CA SER A 133 12.31 3.54 15.28
C SER A 133 12.48 2.03 15.21
N GLN A 134 11.41 1.30 14.91
CA GLN A 134 11.41 -0.16 14.72
C GLN A 134 11.70 -0.59 13.28
N LYS A 135 11.99 0.35 12.38
CA LYS A 135 12.22 0.10 10.94
C LYS A 135 11.05 -0.59 10.24
N ILE A 136 9.83 -0.27 10.68
CA ILE A 136 8.57 -0.79 10.11
C ILE A 136 7.97 0.20 9.12
N SER A 137 8.15 1.51 9.32
CA SER A 137 7.63 2.54 8.43
C SER A 137 8.72 3.25 7.64
N PHE A 138 8.38 3.66 6.42
CA PHE A 138 9.29 4.27 5.46
C PHE A 138 8.61 5.49 4.84
N LYS A 139 9.21 6.66 5.02
CA LYS A 139 8.73 7.90 4.43
C LYS A 139 9.14 8.02 2.97
N VAL A 140 8.19 8.36 2.11
CA VAL A 140 8.40 8.62 0.68
C VAL A 140 7.80 9.97 0.31
N GLN A 141 8.42 10.70 -0.63
CA GLN A 141 7.92 11.98 -1.13
C GLN A 141 7.76 11.98 -2.64
N LYS A 142 8.72 11.37 -3.34
CA LYS A 142 8.80 11.31 -4.79
C LYS A 142 8.72 9.86 -5.27
N GLN A 143 8.36 9.69 -6.54
CA GLN A 143 8.34 8.37 -7.17
C GLN A 143 9.70 7.66 -7.05
N SER A 144 10.81 8.36 -7.23
CA SER A 144 12.16 7.80 -7.10
C SER A 144 12.44 7.19 -5.73
N GLY A 145 12.02 7.87 -4.66
CA GLY A 145 12.15 7.37 -3.28
C GLY A 145 11.30 6.14 -3.04
N MET A 146 10.06 6.15 -3.53
CA MET A 146 9.15 5.00 -3.41
C MET A 146 9.66 3.79 -4.18
N LEU A 147 10.18 3.99 -5.38
CA LEU A 147 10.78 2.94 -6.20
C LEU A 147 11.97 2.30 -5.49
N LYS A 148 12.86 3.10 -4.90
CA LYS A 148 14.02 2.62 -4.16
C LYS A 148 13.60 1.71 -3.00
N ILE A 149 12.64 2.14 -2.19
CA ILE A 149 12.16 1.39 -1.04
C ILE A 149 11.41 0.13 -1.48
N LEU A 150 10.49 0.23 -2.44
CA LEU A 150 9.75 -0.92 -2.93
C LEU A 150 10.66 -1.95 -3.60
N ASN A 151 11.66 -1.53 -4.36
CA ASN A 151 12.66 -2.45 -4.92
C ASN A 151 13.37 -3.23 -3.82
N LYS A 152 13.79 -2.58 -2.75
CA LYS A 152 14.42 -3.23 -1.60
C LYS A 152 13.46 -4.22 -0.94
N LEU A 153 12.22 -3.81 -0.67
CA LEU A 153 11.23 -4.64 0.02
C LEU A 153 10.74 -5.81 -0.84
N LEU A 154 10.48 -5.59 -2.12
CA LEU A 154 10.00 -6.62 -3.04
C LEU A 154 11.07 -7.66 -3.40
N SER A 155 12.35 -7.28 -3.39
CA SER A 155 13.46 -8.20 -3.64
C SER A 155 13.83 -9.03 -2.41
N SER A 156 13.41 -8.64 -1.22
CA SER A 156 13.70 -9.36 0.01
C SER A 156 12.99 -10.71 0.06
N LYS A 157 13.75 -11.76 0.33
CA LYS A 157 13.21 -13.12 0.55
C LYS A 157 12.69 -13.31 1.98
N LYS A 158 13.02 -12.39 2.90
CA LYS A 158 12.60 -12.48 4.31
C LYS A 158 11.11 -12.20 4.45
N ASN A 159 10.44 -13.03 5.24
CA ASN A 159 9.07 -12.77 5.65
C ASN A 159 9.08 -12.20 7.07
N ASN A 160 9.04 -10.88 7.17
CA ASN A 160 9.13 -10.17 8.45
C ASN A 160 7.77 -10.01 9.16
N LYS A 161 6.69 -10.58 8.63
CA LYS A 161 5.34 -10.38 9.18
C LYS A 161 5.24 -10.77 10.66
N LYS A 162 5.80 -11.91 11.03
CA LYS A 162 5.79 -12.37 12.43
C LYS A 162 6.60 -11.44 13.34
N ASP A 163 7.76 -11.02 12.89
CA ASP A 163 8.63 -10.11 13.65
C ASP A 163 7.96 -8.74 13.87
N ILE A 164 7.38 -8.17 12.82
CA ILE A 164 6.64 -6.90 12.90
C ILE A 164 5.48 -7.02 13.88
N ARG A 165 4.67 -8.09 13.78
CA ARG A 165 3.56 -8.32 14.71
C ARG A 165 4.04 -8.41 16.14
N ASN A 166 5.12 -9.13 16.40
CA ASN A 166 5.69 -9.26 17.75
C ASN A 166 6.11 -7.90 18.32
N LYS A 167 6.73 -7.05 17.53
CA LYS A 167 7.11 -5.68 17.94
C LYS A 167 5.90 -4.83 18.31
N ILE A 168 4.82 -4.93 17.55
CA ILE A 168 3.57 -4.21 17.81
C ILE A 168 2.89 -4.71 19.10
N TYR A 169 2.77 -6.02 19.29
CA TYR A 169 2.17 -6.62 20.47
C TYR A 169 2.99 -6.34 21.74
N SER A 170 4.31 -6.35 21.65
CA SER A 170 5.19 -6.03 22.78
C SER A 170 4.99 -4.60 23.28
N LYS A 171 4.71 -3.64 22.39
CA LYS A 171 4.36 -2.27 22.79
C LYS A 171 3.04 -2.23 23.55
N GLY A 172 2.02 -2.94 23.07
CA GLY A 172 0.71 -3.00 23.74
C GLY A 172 0.74 -3.56 25.15
N LYS A 173 1.70 -4.43 25.47
CA LYS A 173 1.87 -4.98 26.83
C LYS A 173 2.59 -4.03 27.80
N LYS A 174 3.23 -2.97 27.30
CA LYS A 174 3.94 -1.97 28.11
C LYS A 174 3.06 -0.78 28.50
N VAL A 175 1.85 -0.78 28.05
CA VAL A 175 0.82 0.19 28.37
C VAL A 175 -0.22 -0.49 29.28
#